data_f634ca983c8d8641bbe0f64e123e9845
#
_entry.id   f634ca983c8d8641bbe0f64e123e9845
#
_cell.length_a   1.000
_cell.length_b   1.000
_cell.length_c   1.000
_cell.angle_alpha   90.00
_cell.angle_beta   90.00
_cell.angle_gamma   90.00
#
_symmetry.space_group_name_H-M   'P 1'
#
loop_
_entity.id
_entity.type
_entity.pdbx_description
1 polymer ?
#
loop_
_entity_poly.entity_id
_entity_poly.type
_entity_poly.pdbx_seq_one_letter_code
_entity_poly.pdbx_strand_id
1 'polypeptide(L)'
;ALGRGIPVVPVPSHDAAALGILLADALLADADPESATPRFAVVTDARRREFAYSVYDGMDDDGLPIRVAGPALAPRDDVDSVVRALGAEPHIVTDIPGSMVALVAARALAAGRSVATDDAIYLRAPDVTMPAGPKRVGT
;
A
#
# COMPACT_ATOMS: atom_id res chain seq x y z
N ALA A 1 -6.37 -20.55 -1.52
CA ALA A 1 -6.73 -21.37 -2.65
C ALA A 1 -7.96 -22.18 -2.31
N LEU A 2 -8.91 -22.15 -3.20
CA LEU A 2 -10.20 -22.77 -2.96
C LEU A 2 -10.09 -24.28 -3.03
N GLY A 3 -10.67 -24.96 -2.05
CA GLY A 3 -10.81 -26.40 -2.07
C GLY A 3 -9.56 -27.19 -1.77
N ARG A 4 -8.45 -26.55 -1.46
CA ARG A 4 -7.20 -27.26 -1.21
C ARG A 4 -6.57 -26.97 0.13
N GLY A 5 -7.21 -26.12 0.94
CA GLY A 5 -6.65 -25.75 2.22
C GLY A 5 -5.38 -24.91 2.13
N ILE A 6 -5.03 -24.44 0.94
CA ILE A 6 -3.90 -23.54 0.77
C ILE A 6 -4.34 -22.15 1.26
N PRO A 7 -3.56 -21.54 2.16
CA PRO A 7 -3.96 -20.22 2.66
C PRO A 7 -3.90 -19.16 1.56
N VAL A 8 -4.86 -18.27 1.57
CA VAL A 8 -4.87 -17.09 0.73
C VAL A 8 -4.49 -15.91 1.61
N VAL A 9 -3.41 -15.22 1.25
CA VAL A 9 -2.91 -14.09 2.03
C VAL A 9 -3.03 -12.83 1.18
N PRO A 10 -4.04 -12.00 1.43
CA PRO A 10 -4.15 -10.75 0.69
C PRO A 10 -3.06 -9.77 1.12
N VAL A 11 -2.44 -9.12 0.14
CA VAL A 11 -1.35 -8.18 0.38
C VAL A 11 -1.66 -6.88 -0.36
N PRO A 12 -1.76 -5.75 0.36
CA PRO A 12 -1.88 -4.47 -0.33
C PRO A 12 -0.63 -4.22 -1.18
N SER A 13 -0.84 -3.80 -2.42
CA SER A 13 0.28 -3.58 -3.33
C SER A 13 1.26 -2.52 -2.80
N HIS A 14 0.76 -1.50 -2.12
CA HIS A 14 1.62 -0.48 -1.53
C HIS A 14 2.52 -1.05 -0.43
N ASP A 15 2.03 -2.02 0.34
CA ASP A 15 2.85 -2.66 1.37
C ASP A 15 4.02 -3.42 0.73
N ALA A 16 3.77 -4.09 -0.40
CA ALA A 16 4.84 -4.77 -1.13
C ALA A 16 5.89 -3.78 -1.66
N ALA A 17 5.44 -2.67 -2.22
CA ALA A 17 6.34 -1.63 -2.69
C ALA A 17 7.14 -1.03 -1.53
N ALA A 18 6.48 -0.79 -0.40
CA ALA A 18 7.13 -0.25 0.79
C ALA A 18 8.23 -1.19 1.30
N LEU A 19 7.95 -2.49 1.33
CA LEU A 19 8.96 -3.46 1.74
C LEU A 19 10.18 -3.41 0.84
N GLY A 20 9.96 -3.30 -0.48
CA GLY A 20 11.07 -3.17 -1.42
C GLY A 20 11.93 -1.94 -1.14
N ILE A 21 11.31 -0.81 -0.85
CA ILE A 21 12.02 0.42 -0.50
C ILE A 21 12.81 0.24 0.80
N LEU A 22 12.19 -0.33 1.81
CA LEU A 22 12.83 -0.54 3.11
C LEU A 22 14.03 -1.47 3.00
N LEU A 23 13.91 -2.54 2.21
CA LEU A 23 15.03 -3.47 2.03
C LEU A 23 16.17 -2.82 1.24
N ALA A 24 15.85 -2.03 0.23
CA ALA A 24 16.88 -1.31 -0.52
C ALA A 24 17.62 -0.32 0.38
N ASP A 25 16.88 0.42 1.20
CA ASP A 25 17.49 1.36 2.12
C ASP A 25 18.35 0.64 3.16
N ALA A 26 17.91 -0.52 3.63
CA ALA A 26 18.70 -1.29 4.59
C ALA A 26 20.03 -1.74 4.00
N LEU A 27 20.04 -2.11 2.72
CA LEU A 27 21.28 -2.48 2.05
C LEU A 27 22.23 -1.28 1.90
N LEU A 28 21.68 -0.10 1.62
CA LEU A 28 22.49 1.10 1.48
C LEU A 28 22.96 1.65 2.82
N ALA A 29 22.20 1.42 3.88
CA ALA A 29 22.50 1.91 5.22
C ALA A 29 23.38 0.96 6.02
N ASP A 30 23.93 -0.07 5.40
CA ASP A 30 24.73 -1.08 6.08
C ASP A 30 25.93 -0.49 6.81
N ALA A 31 26.42 0.65 6.36
CA ALA A 31 27.56 1.32 6.97
C ALA A 31 27.18 2.19 8.17
N ASP A 32 25.91 2.44 8.39
CA ASP A 32 25.44 3.30 9.48
C ASP A 32 24.16 2.72 10.10
N PRO A 33 24.34 1.83 11.09
CA PRO A 33 23.18 1.19 11.72
C PRO A 33 22.24 2.14 12.45
N GLU A 34 22.72 3.36 12.73
CA GLU A 34 21.90 4.36 13.41
C GLU A 34 21.02 5.16 12.44
N SER A 35 21.27 4.99 11.15
CA SER A 35 20.52 5.71 10.14
C SER A 35 19.18 5.03 9.90
N ALA A 36 18.14 5.56 10.50
CA ALA A 36 16.78 5.04 10.28
C ALA A 36 16.26 5.54 8.93
N THR A 37 15.49 4.69 8.26
CA THR A 37 14.79 5.11 7.06
C THR A 37 13.79 6.21 7.42
N PRO A 38 13.86 7.37 6.78
CA PRO A 38 12.88 8.41 7.05
C PRO A 38 11.48 7.96 6.62
N ARG A 39 10.48 8.57 7.22
CA ARG A 39 9.09 8.30 6.82
C ARG A 39 8.93 8.59 5.34
N PHE A 40 8.25 7.71 4.63
CA PHE A 40 8.08 7.85 3.19
C PHE A 40 6.66 7.45 2.78
N ALA A 41 6.29 7.87 1.58
CA ALA A 41 5.01 7.50 0.99
C ALA A 41 5.25 6.72 -0.29
N VAL A 42 4.54 5.61 -0.45
CA VAL A 42 4.43 4.94 -1.74
C VAL A 42 3.34 5.66 -2.51
N VAL A 43 3.66 6.11 -3.72
CA VAL A 43 2.74 6.85 -4.57
C VAL A 43 2.63 6.11 -5.90
N THR A 44 1.41 5.75 -6.26
CA THR A 44 1.14 5.06 -7.53
C THR A 44 0.10 5.83 -8.33
N ASP A 45 0.21 5.73 -9.65
CA ASP A 45 -0.73 6.38 -10.52
C ASP A 45 -2.12 5.79 -10.35
N ALA A 46 -3.10 6.65 -10.21
CA ALA A 46 -4.49 6.28 -10.23
C ALA A 46 -5.14 6.97 -11.42
N ARG A 47 -6.37 6.66 -11.69
CA ARG A 47 -7.05 7.24 -12.85
C ARG A 47 -7.47 8.68 -12.56
N ARG A 48 -7.80 9.41 -13.62
CA ARG A 48 -8.41 10.74 -13.52
C ARG A 48 -7.51 11.77 -12.86
N ARG A 49 -6.22 11.71 -13.21
CA ARG A 49 -5.22 12.66 -12.70
C ARG A 49 -5.09 12.64 -11.19
N GLU A 50 -5.27 11.46 -10.62
CA GLU A 50 -5.04 11.26 -9.20
C GLU A 50 -3.91 10.28 -8.98
N PHE A 51 -3.29 10.39 -7.82
CA PHE A 51 -2.36 9.39 -7.32
C PHE A 51 -2.93 8.74 -6.07
N ALA A 52 -2.67 7.45 -5.93
CA ALA A 52 -2.90 6.75 -4.67
C ALA A 52 -1.64 6.83 -3.83
N TYR A 53 -1.77 7.02 -2.54
CA TYR A 53 -0.61 7.07 -1.66
C TYR A 53 -0.87 6.33 -0.35
N SER A 54 0.20 5.79 0.21
CA SER A 54 0.21 5.21 1.56
C SER A 54 1.51 5.62 2.22
N VAL A 55 1.45 5.98 3.48
CA VAL A 55 2.61 6.49 4.23
C VAL A 55 3.10 5.41 5.18
N TYR A 56 4.41 5.24 5.23
CA TYR A 56 5.06 4.20 6.02
C TYR A 56 6.12 4.77 6.93
N ASP A 57 6.27 4.16 8.08
CA ASP A 57 7.21 4.60 9.12
C ASP A 57 8.04 3.40 9.58
N GLY A 58 8.88 2.91 8.69
CA GLY A 58 9.79 1.83 9.00
C GLY A 58 9.14 0.45 8.94
N MET A 59 9.79 -0.48 9.58
CA MET A 59 9.44 -1.90 9.58
C MET A 59 9.31 -2.37 11.01
N ASP A 60 8.33 -3.24 11.27
CA ASP A 60 8.14 -3.77 12.62
C ASP A 60 9.03 -5.00 12.86
N ASP A 61 8.88 -5.61 14.05
CA ASP A 61 9.71 -6.75 14.45
C ASP A 61 9.46 -8.00 13.61
N ASP A 62 8.31 -8.07 12.95
CA ASP A 62 7.98 -9.18 12.05
C ASP A 62 8.51 -8.95 10.63
N GLY A 63 9.17 -7.83 10.39
CA GLY A 63 9.69 -7.50 9.09
C GLY A 63 8.63 -7.00 8.13
N LEU A 64 7.54 -6.46 8.65
CA LEU A 64 6.45 -5.90 7.84
C LEU A 64 6.46 -4.38 7.91
N PRO A 65 6.16 -3.70 6.79
CA PRO A 65 6.11 -2.23 6.81
C PRO A 65 5.02 -1.72 7.75
N ILE A 66 5.33 -0.65 8.45
CA ILE A 66 4.38 0.00 9.35
C ILE A 66 3.69 1.11 8.57
N ARG A 67 2.43 0.86 8.17
CA ARG A 67 1.65 1.85 7.46
C ARG A 67 0.95 2.76 8.47
N VAL A 68 1.20 4.06 8.36
CA VAL A 68 0.64 5.05 9.29
C VAL A 68 -0.46 5.88 8.66
N ALA A 69 -0.62 5.86 7.34
CA ALA A 69 -1.69 6.56 6.65
C ALA A 69 -1.96 5.93 5.29
N GLY A 70 -3.19 6.02 4.82
CA GLY A 70 -3.61 5.50 3.52
C GLY A 70 -3.94 4.01 3.54
N PRO A 71 -4.23 3.44 2.38
CA PRO A 71 -4.17 4.08 1.07
C PRO A 71 -5.28 5.12 0.88
N ALA A 72 -4.94 6.19 0.18
CA ALA A 72 -5.86 7.28 -0.09
C ALA A 72 -5.54 7.89 -1.46
N LEU A 73 -6.43 8.71 -1.97
CA LEU A 73 -6.26 9.40 -3.24
C LEU A 73 -5.99 10.87 -3.02
N ALA A 74 -5.16 11.45 -3.89
CA ALA A 74 -4.94 12.87 -3.93
C ALA A 74 -4.79 13.31 -5.39
N PRO A 75 -5.19 14.55 -5.74
CA PRO A 75 -4.93 15.05 -7.07
C PRO A 75 -3.44 15.00 -7.39
N ARG A 76 -3.13 14.72 -8.64
CA ARG A 76 -1.73 14.55 -9.07
C ARG A 76 -0.87 15.74 -8.68
N ASP A 77 -1.40 16.95 -8.81
CA ASP A 77 -0.63 18.15 -8.54
C ASP A 77 -0.49 18.42 -7.04
N ASP A 78 -1.26 17.74 -6.20
CA ASP A 78 -1.27 17.99 -4.75
C ASP A 78 -0.60 16.88 -3.95
N VAL A 79 -0.34 15.72 -4.56
CA VAL A 79 0.11 14.56 -3.78
C VAL A 79 1.40 14.83 -3.04
N ASP A 80 2.35 15.55 -3.66
CA ASP A 80 3.60 15.86 -3.00
C ASP A 80 3.38 16.67 -1.72
N SER A 81 2.57 17.72 -1.79
CA SER A 81 2.31 18.53 -0.63
C SER A 81 1.52 17.77 0.43
N VAL A 82 0.59 16.92 0.01
CA VAL A 82 -0.18 16.10 0.94
C VAL A 82 0.73 15.16 1.72
N VAL A 83 1.62 14.42 1.04
CA VAL A 83 2.47 13.47 1.73
C VAL A 83 3.54 14.17 2.56
N ARG A 84 4.06 15.31 2.11
CA ARG A 84 5.04 16.07 2.89
C ARG A 84 4.41 16.67 4.13
N ALA A 85 3.14 17.03 4.08
CA ALA A 85 2.41 17.48 5.26
C ALA A 85 2.26 16.36 6.30
N LEU A 86 2.34 15.10 5.86
CA LEU A 86 2.34 13.95 6.77
C LEU A 86 3.74 13.58 7.23
N GLY A 87 4.73 14.39 6.90
CA GLY A 87 6.11 14.16 7.28
C GLY A 87 6.80 13.10 6.43
N ALA A 88 6.30 12.83 5.22
CA ALA A 88 6.79 11.74 4.39
C ALA A 88 7.44 12.24 3.12
N GLU A 89 8.40 11.48 2.62
CA GLU A 89 9.05 11.70 1.35
C GLU A 89 8.31 10.88 0.29
N PRO A 90 7.86 11.50 -0.81
CA PRO A 90 7.13 10.73 -1.82
C PRO A 90 8.06 9.88 -2.68
N HIS A 91 7.66 8.64 -2.91
CA HIS A 91 8.34 7.71 -3.82
C HIS A 91 7.34 7.24 -4.85
N ILE A 92 7.52 7.67 -6.09
CA ILE A 92 6.62 7.25 -7.17
C ILE A 92 7.04 5.86 -7.62
N VAL A 93 6.10 4.93 -7.58
CA VAL A 93 6.32 3.53 -7.91
C VAL A 93 5.48 3.20 -9.12
N THR A 94 6.11 2.67 -10.15
CA THR A 94 5.42 2.25 -11.38
C THR A 94 5.22 0.75 -11.45
N ASP A 95 6.15 -0.01 -10.85
CA ASP A 95 6.09 -1.47 -10.87
C ASP A 95 6.24 -2.01 -9.47
N ILE A 96 5.47 -3.02 -9.17
CA ILE A 96 5.53 -3.69 -7.87
C ILE A 96 5.93 -5.13 -8.11
N PRO A 97 7.17 -5.52 -7.73
CA PRO A 97 7.63 -6.88 -7.98
C PRO A 97 6.78 -7.91 -7.26
N GLY A 98 6.43 -8.99 -7.96
CA GLY A 98 5.69 -10.07 -7.35
C GLY A 98 6.45 -10.72 -6.21
N SER A 99 7.80 -10.70 -6.25
CA SER A 99 8.62 -11.21 -5.17
C SER A 99 8.40 -10.46 -3.86
N MET A 100 8.14 -9.16 -3.93
CA MET A 100 7.85 -8.36 -2.72
C MET A 100 6.46 -8.68 -2.19
N VAL A 101 5.49 -8.88 -3.07
CA VAL A 101 4.16 -9.35 -2.66
C VAL A 101 4.27 -10.68 -1.93
N ALA A 102 5.04 -11.62 -2.50
CA ALA A 102 5.24 -12.94 -1.89
C ALA A 102 5.95 -12.83 -0.54
N LEU A 103 6.93 -11.93 -0.42
CA LEU A 103 7.67 -11.77 0.82
C LEU A 103 6.79 -11.20 1.93
N VAL A 104 5.96 -10.20 1.63
CA VAL A 104 5.01 -9.67 2.61
C VAL A 104 4.06 -10.78 3.05
N ALA A 105 3.53 -11.54 2.11
CA ALA A 105 2.62 -12.64 2.42
C ALA A 105 3.30 -13.68 3.31
N ALA A 106 4.53 -14.07 2.99
CA ALA A 106 5.27 -15.05 3.77
C ALA A 106 5.54 -14.57 5.19
N ARG A 107 5.96 -13.32 5.34
CA ARG A 107 6.22 -12.75 6.66
C ARG A 107 4.95 -12.63 7.49
N ALA A 108 3.84 -12.20 6.86
CA ALA A 108 2.56 -12.11 7.55
C ALA A 108 2.08 -13.49 8.00
N LEU A 109 2.20 -14.48 7.14
CA LEU A 109 1.79 -15.84 7.46
C LEU A 109 2.63 -16.40 8.59
N ALA A 110 3.95 -16.21 8.55
CA ALA A 110 4.85 -16.69 9.58
C ALA A 110 4.55 -16.04 10.94
N ALA A 111 4.11 -14.79 10.93
CA ALA A 111 3.78 -14.04 12.14
C ALA A 111 2.34 -14.27 12.61
N GLY A 112 1.55 -15.03 11.86
CA GLY A 112 0.14 -15.23 12.17
C GLY A 112 -0.68 -13.96 12.06
N ARG A 113 -0.30 -13.06 11.16
CA ARG A 113 -0.93 -11.74 11.02
C ARG A 113 -1.61 -11.62 9.68
N SER A 114 -2.65 -10.77 9.65
CA SER A 114 -3.32 -10.38 8.43
C SER A 114 -2.98 -8.92 8.15
N VAL A 115 -2.43 -8.64 6.96
CA VAL A 115 -2.09 -7.27 6.56
C VAL A 115 -3.19 -6.61 5.76
N ALA A 116 -4.20 -7.38 5.35
CA ALA A 116 -5.36 -6.86 4.62
C ALA A 116 -6.51 -7.84 4.76
N THR A 117 -7.70 -7.40 4.38
CA THR A 117 -8.85 -8.29 4.29
C THR A 117 -8.85 -8.99 2.93
N ASP A 118 -9.71 -9.99 2.78
CA ASP A 118 -9.89 -10.68 1.51
C ASP A 118 -10.59 -9.80 0.47
N ASP A 119 -11.19 -8.72 0.90
CA ASP A 119 -11.93 -7.86 0.00
C ASP A 119 -10.99 -6.94 -0.79
N ALA A 120 -11.37 -6.62 -2.01
CA ALA A 120 -10.62 -5.67 -2.81
C ALA A 120 -10.61 -4.30 -2.15
N ILE A 121 -9.51 -3.57 -2.32
CA ILE A 121 -9.38 -2.23 -1.79
C ILE A 121 -9.85 -1.24 -2.86
N TYR A 122 -10.95 -0.56 -2.59
CA TYR A 122 -11.49 0.47 -3.47
C TYR A 122 -11.22 1.83 -2.85
N LEU A 123 -10.37 2.63 -3.51
CA LEU A 123 -10.01 3.95 -3.01
C LEU A 123 -11.03 5.02 -3.38
N ARG A 124 -11.93 4.70 -4.29
CA ARG A 124 -13.08 5.55 -4.59
C ARG A 124 -14.28 4.65 -4.84
N ALA A 125 -15.46 5.20 -4.65
CA ALA A 125 -16.68 4.44 -4.92
C ALA A 125 -16.69 3.99 -6.37
N PRO A 126 -17.23 2.82 -6.67
CA PRO A 126 -17.34 2.37 -8.05
C PRO A 126 -18.04 3.42 -8.89
N ASP A 127 -17.46 3.65 -10.07
CA ASP A 127 -17.97 4.67 -10.97
C ASP A 127 -19.13 4.10 -11.78
N VAL A 128 -20.04 3.45 -11.10
CA VAL A 128 -21.25 2.92 -11.69
C VAL A 128 -22.39 3.81 -11.27
N THR A 129 -23.10 4.30 -12.26
CA THR A 129 -24.34 4.96 -11.99
C THR A 129 -25.29 3.89 -11.46
N MET A 130 -25.67 4.04 -10.24
CA MET A 130 -26.67 3.17 -9.71
C MET A 130 -27.88 3.31 -10.61
N PRO A 131 -28.38 2.20 -11.10
CA PRO A 131 -29.59 2.29 -11.86
C PRO A 131 -30.54 2.92 -10.90
N ALA A 132 -30.83 3.96 -11.24
CA ALA A 132 -31.59 4.68 -10.43
C ALA A 132 -32.29 3.82 -9.49
N GLY A 133 -31.88 3.32 -9.36
CA GLY A 133 -32.28 2.83 -8.72
C GLY A 133 -33.09 2.41 -8.62
N PRO A 134 -33.23 2.08 -8.50
CA PRO A 134 -34.08 1.99 -8.75
C PRO A 134 -34.63 2.97 -8.91
N LYS A 135 -34.54 3.33 -9.50
CA LYS A 135 -34.86 4.10 -9.63
C LYS A 135 -35.81 4.31 -9.09
N ARG A 136 -36.11 4.42 -8.70
CA ARG A 136 -36.70 4.51 -8.18
C ARG A 136 -37.54 4.69 -8.70
N VAL A 137 -37.88 4.41 -9.24
CA VAL A 137 -38.22 4.35 -9.58
C VAL A 137 -38.91 4.35 -9.64
N GLY A 138 -39.27 4.52 -9.84
CA GLY A 138 -39.57 4.58 -9.90
C GLY A 138 -39.78 4.73 -9.73
N THR A 139 -39.84 4.84 -9.64
CA THR A 139 -39.62 4.97 -9.48
C THR A 139 -39.47 4.79 -9.69
#